data_68ff8d94f86e934d6381840159a11cd1
#
_entry.id   68ff8d94f86e934d6381840159a11cd1
#
_cell.length_a   1.000
_cell.length_b   1.000
_cell.length_c   1.000
_cell.angle_alpha   90.00
_cell.angle_beta   90.00
_cell.angle_gamma   90.00
#
_symmetry.space_group_name_H-M   'P 1'
#
loop_
_entity.id
_entity.type
_entity.pdbx_description
1 polymer ?
#
loop_
_entity_poly.entity_id
_entity_poly.type
_entity_poly.pdbx_seq_one_letter_code
_entity_poly.pdbx_strand_id
1 'polypeptide(L)'
;TISKDPDMHGYNIKGIYGMNGSGKSGIVTSVKILKNILTDPGYLNNPIIQKNLDSIINKKTGKLFIESDFLAKYIDATVMCRYKLILSKNVTGKYSIEYEQLSTKKATSKSQNMKIIFEIVNGSIETLNIEDDKLLKDVIEKTRNLLTMESMSSLFYEKFLIPAVKENIIQNKKTMPNEMEKGIYIWLLFFFGGELHVFLDQSDDHREYVAINSLNEYSNGEKKLNPSIVRSLMRDKREYVDVVSVDQNIVSKHEYKDFEKTISKLAEFLRIFKADLKGIEIDKKENHDVWICDLVMNYETYNIHAEYESTGIKKLIQLFVYLREMVKGGIVFIDEFDSNLHDVYLCALLEYLAEYGEGQLCFTTHNVGPMDILKQYNKSIDFLSEDHKIYPWTKRGNYSPSKLYRNGMIEGNPFNIDSIDFIGVFGFDEEDE
;
A
#
# COMPACT_ATOMS: atom_id res chain seq x y z
N THR A 1 5.30 15.83 -2.16
CA THR A 1 4.36 16.86 -1.70
C THR A 1 3.65 17.44 -2.90
N ILE A 2 2.45 16.92 -3.17
CA ILE A 2 1.51 17.57 -4.09
C ILE A 2 1.10 18.82 -3.34
N SER A 3 1.74 19.94 -3.72
CA SER A 3 1.58 21.20 -3.03
C SER A 3 0.15 21.69 -3.15
N LYS A 4 -0.44 22.12 -2.05
CA LYS A 4 -1.36 23.28 -1.85
C LYS A 4 -2.06 23.83 -3.11
N ASP A 5 -2.42 22.99 -4.07
CA ASP A 5 -3.44 23.34 -5.04
C ASP A 5 -4.78 23.09 -4.35
N PRO A 6 -5.59 24.14 -4.08
CA PRO A 6 -6.88 23.99 -3.40
C PRO A 6 -7.78 22.95 -4.06
N ASP A 7 -7.63 22.71 -5.35
CA ASP A 7 -8.40 21.71 -6.09
C ASP A 7 -7.96 20.27 -5.81
N MET A 8 -6.75 20.03 -5.31
CA MET A 8 -6.23 18.67 -5.06
C MET A 8 -6.67 18.12 -3.70
N HIS A 9 -6.93 18.93 -2.70
CA HIS A 9 -7.48 18.46 -1.42
C HIS A 9 -8.85 17.79 -1.57
N GLY A 10 -9.62 18.12 -2.59
CA GLY A 10 -10.88 17.47 -2.91
C GLY A 10 -10.77 16.03 -3.45
N TYR A 11 -9.55 15.52 -3.69
CA TYR A 11 -9.27 14.20 -4.27
C TYR A 11 -8.39 13.31 -3.40
N ASN A 12 -8.19 13.68 -2.14
CA ASN A 12 -7.28 12.98 -1.24
C ASN A 12 -7.88 11.71 -0.61
N ILE A 13 -9.20 11.54 -0.64
CA ILE A 13 -9.89 10.35 -0.11
C ILE A 13 -10.78 9.70 -1.17
N LYS A 14 -10.73 8.37 -1.25
CA LYS A 14 -11.57 7.56 -2.11
C LYS A 14 -12.04 6.29 -1.39
N GLY A 15 -13.37 6.13 -1.25
CA GLY A 15 -14.00 4.90 -0.82
C GLY A 15 -14.51 4.09 -2.01
N ILE A 16 -14.17 2.81 -2.06
CA ILE A 16 -14.63 1.85 -3.06
C ILE A 16 -15.68 0.95 -2.42
N TYR A 17 -16.88 1.00 -2.97
CA TYR A 17 -18.05 0.25 -2.54
C TYR A 17 -18.41 -0.81 -3.57
N GLY A 18 -19.04 -1.88 -3.14
CA GLY A 18 -19.49 -2.95 -4.04
C GLY A 18 -19.94 -4.17 -3.27
N MET A 19 -20.62 -5.08 -3.96
CA MET A 19 -21.09 -6.32 -3.37
C MET A 19 -19.95 -7.24 -2.94
N ASN A 20 -20.25 -8.24 -2.11
CA ASN A 20 -19.31 -9.30 -1.79
C ASN A 20 -18.91 -10.04 -3.07
N GLY A 21 -17.62 -10.32 -3.22
CA GLY A 21 -17.11 -11.00 -4.42
C GLY A 21 -16.93 -10.10 -5.66
N SER A 22 -17.26 -8.78 -5.61
CA SER A 22 -17.07 -7.88 -6.76
C SER A 22 -15.57 -7.63 -7.11
N GLY A 23 -14.64 -7.95 -6.22
CA GLY A 23 -13.21 -7.81 -6.45
C GLY A 23 -12.56 -6.60 -5.78
N LYS A 24 -13.20 -5.98 -4.76
CA LYS A 24 -12.65 -4.84 -4.01
C LYS A 24 -11.25 -5.10 -3.45
N SER A 25 -11.09 -6.21 -2.70
CA SER A 25 -9.80 -6.62 -2.14
C SER A 25 -8.75 -6.90 -3.23
N GLY A 26 -9.20 -7.33 -4.42
CA GLY A 26 -8.32 -7.52 -5.59
C GLY A 26 -7.65 -6.22 -6.04
N ILE A 27 -8.32 -5.07 -5.93
CA ILE A 27 -7.74 -3.77 -6.24
C ILE A 27 -6.61 -3.46 -5.26
N VAL A 28 -6.86 -3.58 -3.95
CA VAL A 28 -5.85 -3.31 -2.91
C VAL A 28 -4.68 -4.30 -3.00
N THR A 29 -4.98 -5.58 -3.24
CA THR A 29 -3.95 -6.61 -3.46
C THR A 29 -3.08 -6.31 -4.69
N SER A 30 -3.66 -5.81 -5.78
CA SER A 30 -2.88 -5.44 -6.97
C SER A 30 -1.89 -4.29 -6.69
N VAL A 31 -2.26 -3.34 -5.84
CA VAL A 31 -1.36 -2.27 -5.39
C VAL A 31 -0.23 -2.82 -4.51
N LYS A 32 -0.52 -3.79 -3.63
CA LYS A 32 0.52 -4.47 -2.83
C LYS A 32 1.52 -5.21 -3.73
N ILE A 33 1.03 -5.93 -4.74
CA ILE A 33 1.90 -6.58 -5.73
C ILE A 33 2.75 -5.55 -6.46
N LEU A 34 2.15 -4.46 -6.93
CA LEU A 34 2.87 -3.37 -7.60
C LEU A 34 3.98 -2.81 -6.72
N LYS A 35 3.65 -2.44 -5.48
CA LYS A 35 4.64 -1.97 -4.51
C LYS A 35 5.84 -2.91 -4.41
N ASN A 36 5.56 -4.19 -4.16
CA ASN A 36 6.61 -5.18 -3.91
C ASN A 36 7.46 -5.43 -5.15
N ILE A 37 6.87 -5.50 -6.34
CA ILE A 37 7.62 -5.61 -7.60
C ILE A 37 8.55 -4.42 -7.82
N LEU A 38 8.10 -3.22 -7.45
CA LEU A 38 8.91 -2.00 -7.62
C LEU A 38 10.04 -1.86 -6.61
N THR A 39 9.88 -2.42 -5.39
CA THR A 39 10.74 -2.09 -4.26
C THR A 39 11.43 -3.27 -3.59
N ASP A 40 11.05 -4.51 -3.90
CA ASP A 40 11.57 -5.72 -3.24
C ASP A 40 12.30 -6.62 -4.26
N PRO A 41 13.64 -6.55 -4.32
CA PRO A 41 14.42 -7.43 -5.17
C PRO A 41 14.22 -8.90 -4.79
N GLY A 42 13.96 -9.73 -5.79
CA GLY A 42 13.69 -11.15 -5.58
C GLY A 42 12.25 -11.49 -5.19
N TYR A 43 11.32 -10.53 -5.17
CA TYR A 43 9.91 -10.76 -4.85
C TYR A 43 9.31 -11.94 -5.63
N LEU A 44 9.44 -11.95 -6.96
CA LEU A 44 8.93 -13.02 -7.82
C LEU A 44 9.73 -14.34 -7.71
N ASN A 45 10.90 -14.34 -7.09
CA ASN A 45 11.68 -15.55 -6.85
C ASN A 45 11.20 -16.33 -5.62
N ASN A 46 10.38 -15.73 -4.76
CA ASN A 46 9.88 -16.35 -3.54
C ASN A 46 8.78 -17.39 -3.86
N PRO A 47 8.93 -18.67 -3.45
CA PRO A 47 7.94 -19.72 -3.72
C PRO A 47 6.55 -19.45 -3.10
N ILE A 48 6.51 -18.80 -1.94
CA ILE A 48 5.25 -18.43 -1.26
C ILE A 48 4.51 -17.39 -2.10
N ILE A 49 5.22 -16.38 -2.59
CA ILE A 49 4.65 -15.37 -3.47
C ILE A 49 4.13 -15.99 -4.77
N GLN A 50 4.87 -16.95 -5.37
CA GLN A 50 4.42 -17.65 -6.57
C GLN A 50 3.10 -18.40 -6.33
N LYS A 51 2.96 -19.07 -5.19
CA LYS A 51 1.73 -19.77 -4.79
C LYS A 51 0.58 -18.77 -4.58
N ASN A 52 0.84 -17.65 -3.93
CA ASN A 52 -0.16 -16.62 -3.70
C ASN A 52 -0.62 -15.99 -5.03
N LEU A 53 0.31 -15.64 -5.91
CA LEU A 53 -0.01 -15.15 -7.26
C LEU A 53 -0.87 -16.15 -8.04
N ASP A 54 -0.56 -17.45 -7.93
CA ASP A 54 -1.36 -18.49 -8.57
C ASP A 54 -2.79 -18.54 -8.02
N SER A 55 -3.00 -18.20 -6.76
CA SER A 55 -4.34 -18.17 -6.14
C SER A 55 -5.16 -16.94 -6.54
N ILE A 56 -4.55 -15.78 -6.69
CA ILE A 56 -5.23 -14.49 -6.86
C ILE A 56 -5.34 -14.01 -8.31
N ILE A 57 -4.41 -14.39 -9.19
CA ILE A 57 -4.44 -13.96 -10.59
C ILE A 57 -5.64 -14.58 -11.31
N ASN A 58 -6.29 -13.78 -12.15
CA ASN A 58 -7.47 -14.17 -12.89
C ASN A 58 -7.26 -15.48 -13.68
N LYS A 59 -8.02 -16.51 -13.35
CA LYS A 59 -7.86 -17.86 -13.92
C LYS A 59 -8.26 -17.92 -15.41
N LYS A 60 -9.13 -17.00 -15.89
CA LYS A 60 -9.55 -16.97 -17.30
C LYS A 60 -8.46 -16.38 -18.19
N THR A 61 -7.78 -15.35 -17.75
CA THR A 61 -6.74 -14.68 -18.54
C THR A 61 -5.34 -15.23 -18.24
N GLY A 62 -5.11 -15.79 -17.05
CA GLY A 62 -3.79 -16.19 -16.57
C GLY A 62 -2.81 -15.04 -16.41
N LYS A 63 -3.30 -13.78 -16.50
CA LYS A 63 -2.47 -12.58 -16.49
C LYS A 63 -2.96 -11.59 -15.44
N LEU A 64 -2.01 -10.86 -14.85
CA LEU A 64 -2.25 -9.64 -14.10
C LEU A 64 -1.75 -8.46 -14.92
N PHE A 65 -2.62 -7.51 -15.21
CA PHE A 65 -2.28 -6.25 -15.85
C PHE A 65 -2.46 -5.10 -14.85
N ILE A 66 -1.43 -4.29 -14.68
CA ILE A 66 -1.47 -3.08 -13.86
C ILE A 66 -1.01 -1.90 -14.72
N GLU A 67 -1.81 -0.84 -14.77
CA GLU A 67 -1.43 0.46 -15.28
C GLU A 67 -1.61 1.49 -14.17
N SER A 68 -0.59 2.28 -13.89
CA SER A 68 -0.61 3.30 -12.83
C SER A 68 -0.07 4.62 -13.35
N ASP A 69 -0.86 5.68 -13.16
CA ASP A 69 -0.45 7.07 -13.42
C ASP A 69 -0.11 7.75 -12.09
N PHE A 70 1.04 8.39 -12.00
CA PHE A 70 1.43 9.15 -10.83
C PHE A 70 2.15 10.46 -11.21
N LEU A 71 2.05 11.42 -10.30
CA LEU A 71 2.78 12.69 -10.42
C LEU A 71 3.99 12.67 -9.51
N ALA A 72 5.12 13.10 -10.04
CA ALA A 72 6.35 13.25 -9.28
C ALA A 72 6.92 14.65 -9.47
N LYS A 73 7.38 15.28 -8.39
CA LYS A 73 8.08 16.55 -8.44
C LYS A 73 9.59 16.27 -8.40
N TYR A 74 10.30 16.77 -9.41
CA TYR A 74 11.74 16.71 -9.47
C TYR A 74 12.29 18.11 -9.74
N ILE A 75 13.11 18.63 -8.81
CA ILE A 75 13.59 20.01 -8.80
C ILE A 75 12.38 20.97 -8.90
N ASP A 76 12.27 21.73 -9.97
CA ASP A 76 11.19 22.71 -10.20
C ASP A 76 10.12 22.22 -11.18
N ALA A 77 10.20 20.99 -11.65
CA ALA A 77 9.28 20.42 -12.62
C ALA A 77 8.41 19.33 -12.01
N THR A 78 7.10 19.35 -12.31
CA THR A 78 6.20 18.25 -12.05
C THR A 78 6.04 17.42 -13.32
N VAL A 79 6.31 16.15 -13.22
CA VAL A 79 6.19 15.17 -14.29
C VAL A 79 5.05 14.21 -14.00
N MET A 80 4.32 13.84 -15.05
CA MET A 80 3.37 12.74 -15.02
C MET A 80 4.06 11.50 -15.57
N CYS A 81 4.06 10.45 -14.78
CA CYS A 81 4.60 9.14 -15.13
C CYS A 81 3.45 8.15 -15.32
N ARG A 82 3.57 7.28 -16.31
CA ARG A 82 2.70 6.13 -16.53
C ARG A 82 3.55 4.87 -16.52
N TYR A 83 3.23 3.97 -15.61
CA TYR A 83 3.86 2.67 -15.51
C TYR A 83 2.89 1.57 -15.88
N LYS A 84 3.33 0.63 -16.72
CA LYS A 84 2.57 -0.55 -17.14
C LYS A 84 3.34 -1.81 -16.82
N LEU A 85 2.63 -2.80 -16.29
CA LEU A 85 3.16 -4.09 -15.90
C LEU A 85 2.20 -5.20 -16.31
N ILE A 86 2.72 -6.25 -16.91
CA ILE A 86 1.98 -7.50 -17.15
C ILE A 86 2.77 -8.66 -16.54
N LEU A 87 2.12 -9.41 -15.65
CA LEU A 87 2.63 -10.69 -15.19
C LEU A 87 1.89 -11.83 -15.88
N SER A 88 2.63 -12.84 -16.30
CA SER A 88 2.09 -14.09 -16.84
C SER A 88 2.97 -15.28 -16.45
N LYS A 89 2.45 -16.50 -16.61
CA LYS A 89 3.25 -17.71 -16.39
C LYS A 89 4.23 -17.90 -17.54
N ASN A 90 5.49 -18.09 -17.20
CA ASN A 90 6.54 -18.47 -18.14
C ASN A 90 6.49 -19.98 -18.44
N VAL A 91 7.42 -20.45 -19.29
CA VAL A 91 7.51 -21.86 -19.69
C VAL A 91 7.76 -22.84 -18.54
N THR A 92 8.26 -22.36 -17.39
CA THR A 92 8.45 -23.18 -16.19
C THR A 92 7.24 -23.17 -15.25
N GLY A 93 6.14 -22.50 -15.63
CA GLY A 93 4.92 -22.37 -14.84
C GLY A 93 4.99 -21.34 -13.72
N LYS A 94 6.07 -20.55 -13.62
CA LYS A 94 6.22 -19.45 -12.65
C LYS A 94 5.71 -18.14 -13.23
N TYR A 95 5.09 -17.32 -12.40
CA TYR A 95 4.78 -15.94 -12.78
C TYR A 95 6.05 -15.12 -12.95
N SER A 96 6.12 -14.41 -14.06
CA SER A 96 7.24 -13.58 -14.46
C SER A 96 6.73 -12.30 -15.12
N ILE A 97 7.59 -11.31 -15.29
CA ILE A 97 7.28 -10.07 -15.98
C ILE A 97 7.30 -10.35 -17.50
N GLU A 98 6.12 -10.32 -18.11
CA GLU A 98 5.93 -10.42 -19.55
C GLU A 98 6.18 -9.07 -20.23
N TYR A 99 5.72 -7.99 -19.59
CA TYR A 99 5.81 -6.63 -20.13
C TYR A 99 6.01 -5.62 -18.99
N GLU A 100 6.92 -4.68 -19.21
CA GLU A 100 7.17 -3.56 -18.32
C GLU A 100 7.47 -2.30 -19.14
N GLN A 101 6.80 -1.18 -18.85
CA GLN A 101 7.03 0.08 -19.53
C GLN A 101 6.88 1.26 -18.56
N LEU A 102 7.81 2.21 -18.63
CA LEU A 102 7.68 3.52 -18.01
C LEU A 102 7.66 4.59 -19.10
N SER A 103 6.67 5.46 -19.06
CA SER A 103 6.57 6.64 -19.94
C SER A 103 6.27 7.89 -19.13
N THR A 104 6.72 9.05 -19.63
CA THR A 104 6.62 10.32 -18.91
C THR A 104 6.21 11.47 -19.82
N LYS A 105 5.62 12.50 -19.22
CA LYS A 105 5.41 13.82 -19.82
C LYS A 105 5.42 14.92 -18.77
N LYS A 106 5.57 16.18 -19.17
CA LYS A 106 5.35 17.30 -18.26
C LYS A 106 3.90 17.31 -17.78
N ALA A 107 3.64 17.46 -16.49
CA ALA A 107 2.29 17.44 -15.92
C ALA A 107 1.38 18.52 -16.55
N THR A 108 1.95 19.67 -16.93
CA THR A 108 1.25 20.77 -17.59
C THR A 108 0.95 20.53 -19.08
N SER A 109 1.50 19.45 -19.68
CA SER A 109 1.32 19.15 -21.09
C SER A 109 -0.08 18.63 -21.37
N LYS A 110 -0.79 19.26 -22.29
CA LYS A 110 -2.10 18.82 -22.80
C LYS A 110 -1.99 17.68 -23.82
N SER A 111 -0.78 17.38 -24.31
CA SER A 111 -0.56 16.26 -25.23
C SER A 111 -0.90 14.93 -24.57
N GLN A 112 -1.52 14.03 -25.30
CA GLN A 112 -1.72 12.65 -24.86
C GLN A 112 -0.45 11.80 -25.05
N ASN A 113 0.48 12.23 -25.91
CA ASN A 113 1.72 11.51 -26.16
C ASN A 113 2.67 11.63 -24.99
N MET A 114 3.19 10.49 -24.54
CA MET A 114 4.20 10.37 -23.48
C MET A 114 5.51 9.87 -24.11
N LYS A 115 6.64 10.34 -23.57
CA LYS A 115 7.96 9.83 -23.95
C LYS A 115 8.19 8.52 -23.21
N ILE A 116 8.49 7.44 -23.93
CA ILE A 116 8.88 6.16 -23.32
C ILE A 116 10.29 6.33 -22.75
N ILE A 117 10.47 5.97 -21.48
CA ILE A 117 11.76 5.95 -20.79
C ILE A 117 12.40 4.58 -20.95
N PHE A 118 11.66 3.51 -20.68
CA PHE A 118 12.05 2.16 -21.03
C PHE A 118 10.83 1.31 -21.39
N GLU A 119 11.08 0.28 -22.17
CA GLU A 119 10.11 -0.75 -22.55
C GLU A 119 10.83 -2.09 -22.59
N ILE A 120 10.28 -3.08 -21.89
CA ILE A 120 10.84 -4.42 -21.72
C ILE A 120 9.73 -5.42 -22.07
N VAL A 121 10.07 -6.37 -22.94
CA VAL A 121 9.15 -7.44 -23.36
C VAL A 121 9.85 -8.78 -23.16
N ASN A 122 9.29 -9.63 -22.30
CA ASN A 122 9.87 -10.95 -21.97
C ASN A 122 11.37 -10.89 -21.61
N GLY A 123 11.77 -9.86 -20.84
CA GLY A 123 13.15 -9.62 -20.45
C GLY A 123 14.05 -8.97 -21.49
N SER A 124 13.54 -8.76 -22.74
CA SER A 124 14.26 -8.02 -23.78
C SER A 124 13.99 -6.54 -23.68
N ILE A 125 15.03 -5.73 -23.68
CA ILE A 125 14.93 -4.26 -23.65
C ILE A 125 14.68 -3.78 -25.08
N GLU A 126 13.44 -3.35 -25.36
CA GLU A 126 13.04 -2.82 -26.67
C GLU A 126 13.36 -1.32 -26.80
N THR A 127 13.23 -0.60 -25.68
CA THR A 127 13.51 0.85 -25.63
C THR A 127 14.19 1.19 -24.30
N LEU A 128 15.22 2.00 -24.37
CA LEU A 128 15.90 2.55 -23.19
C LEU A 128 16.38 3.97 -23.47
N ASN A 129 15.60 4.97 -23.02
CA ASN A 129 15.84 6.39 -23.19
C ASN A 129 16.31 7.03 -21.87
N ILE A 130 17.44 6.59 -21.37
CA ILE A 130 18.14 7.19 -20.22
C ILE A 130 19.31 8.03 -20.72
N GLU A 131 19.83 8.92 -19.87
CA GLU A 131 21.04 9.68 -20.20
C GLU A 131 22.20 8.74 -20.58
N ASP A 132 23.08 9.23 -21.46
CA ASP A 132 24.15 8.41 -22.04
C ASP A 132 25.26 8.14 -21.03
N ASP A 133 24.93 7.32 -20.01
CA ASP A 133 25.87 6.85 -19.01
C ASP A 133 26.31 5.43 -19.33
N LYS A 134 27.60 5.30 -19.63
CA LYS A 134 28.20 4.02 -20.00
C LYS A 134 28.10 3.01 -18.85
N LEU A 135 28.31 3.43 -17.60
CA LEU A 135 28.25 2.56 -16.43
C LEU A 135 26.84 2.00 -16.24
N LEU A 136 25.83 2.87 -16.37
CA LEU A 136 24.44 2.51 -16.23
C LEU A 136 24.00 1.50 -17.30
N LYS A 137 24.38 1.75 -18.57
CA LYS A 137 24.12 0.82 -19.68
C LYS A 137 24.80 -0.52 -19.48
N ASP A 138 26.06 -0.53 -19.05
CA ASP A 138 26.83 -1.75 -18.78
C ASP A 138 26.20 -2.60 -17.66
N VAL A 139 25.69 -1.99 -16.60
CA VAL A 139 25.04 -2.72 -15.49
C VAL A 139 23.71 -3.30 -15.97
N ILE A 140 22.88 -2.52 -16.68
CA ILE A 140 21.62 -3.01 -17.23
C ILE A 140 21.86 -4.19 -18.17
N GLU A 141 22.85 -4.08 -19.05
CA GLU A 141 23.18 -5.15 -19.99
C GLU A 141 23.66 -6.42 -19.28
N LYS A 142 24.48 -6.29 -18.23
CA LYS A 142 24.95 -7.43 -17.42
C LYS A 142 23.85 -8.11 -16.62
N THR A 143 22.79 -7.39 -16.29
CA THR A 143 21.69 -7.88 -15.44
C THR A 143 20.40 -8.12 -16.20
N ARG A 144 20.40 -7.96 -17.53
CA ARG A 144 19.19 -8.09 -18.36
C ARG A 144 18.51 -9.45 -18.23
N ASN A 145 19.23 -10.52 -17.92
CA ASN A 145 18.68 -11.85 -17.68
C ASN A 145 17.81 -11.93 -16.41
N LEU A 146 17.86 -10.93 -15.53
CA LEU A 146 17.04 -10.83 -14.34
C LEU A 146 15.69 -10.15 -14.62
N LEU A 147 15.58 -9.39 -15.72
CA LEU A 147 14.39 -8.55 -16.05
C LEU A 147 13.09 -9.32 -16.31
N THR A 148 13.10 -10.65 -16.30
CA THR A 148 11.88 -11.46 -16.25
C THR A 148 11.35 -11.69 -14.85
N MET A 149 12.22 -11.62 -13.83
CA MET A 149 11.89 -11.91 -12.42
C MET A 149 12.04 -10.68 -11.52
N GLU A 150 12.66 -9.62 -12.02
CA GLU A 150 12.82 -8.35 -11.31
C GLU A 150 12.43 -7.19 -12.22
N SER A 151 11.77 -6.17 -11.66
CA SER A 151 11.48 -4.94 -12.39
C SER A 151 12.74 -4.10 -12.59
N MET A 152 12.73 -3.23 -13.58
CA MET A 152 13.79 -2.24 -13.77
C MET A 152 14.02 -1.41 -12.50
N SER A 153 12.95 -1.08 -11.78
CA SER A 153 12.98 -0.31 -10.54
C SER A 153 13.71 -1.05 -9.41
N SER A 154 13.33 -2.31 -9.12
CA SER A 154 13.96 -3.11 -8.06
C SER A 154 15.42 -3.44 -8.39
N LEU A 155 15.71 -3.69 -9.66
CA LEU A 155 17.08 -3.93 -10.14
C LEU A 155 17.97 -2.70 -9.92
N PHE A 156 17.47 -1.49 -10.23
CA PHE A 156 18.17 -0.24 -9.98
C PHE A 156 18.45 -0.04 -8.49
N TYR A 157 17.47 -0.30 -7.65
CA TYR A 157 17.66 -0.25 -6.20
C TYR A 157 18.78 -1.17 -5.74
N GLU A 158 18.75 -2.43 -6.14
CA GLU A 158 19.72 -3.44 -5.70
C GLU A 158 21.14 -3.14 -6.22
N LYS A 159 21.28 -2.79 -7.50
CA LYS A 159 22.60 -2.71 -8.16
C LYS A 159 23.27 -1.35 -8.06
N PHE A 160 22.49 -0.28 -7.86
CA PHE A 160 23.02 1.09 -7.79
C PHE A 160 22.85 1.73 -6.43
N LEU A 161 21.64 1.76 -5.88
CA LEU A 161 21.37 2.53 -4.67
C LEU A 161 21.99 1.88 -3.45
N ILE A 162 21.84 0.57 -3.27
CA ILE A 162 22.44 -0.13 -2.13
C ILE A 162 23.96 0.09 -2.06
N PRO A 163 24.73 -0.12 -3.14
CA PRO A 163 26.17 0.15 -3.13
C PRO A 163 26.52 1.61 -2.84
N ALA A 164 25.83 2.57 -3.49
CA ALA A 164 26.10 3.99 -3.32
C ALA A 164 25.80 4.50 -1.91
N VAL A 165 24.70 4.04 -1.30
CA VAL A 165 24.35 4.39 0.09
C VAL A 165 25.35 3.75 1.07
N LYS A 166 25.78 2.49 0.85
CA LYS A 166 26.81 1.84 1.67
C LYS A 166 28.11 2.65 1.62
N GLU A 167 28.52 3.12 0.45
CA GLU A 167 29.73 3.93 0.29
C GLU A 167 29.60 5.29 1.01
N ASN A 168 28.47 5.97 0.86
CA ASN A 168 28.22 7.24 1.53
C ASN A 168 28.17 7.12 3.07
N ILE A 169 27.59 6.03 3.60
CA ILE A 169 27.60 5.75 5.05
C ILE A 169 29.03 5.55 5.53
N ILE A 170 29.86 4.77 4.81
CA ILE A 170 31.27 4.54 5.14
C ILE A 170 32.04 5.87 5.12
N GLN A 171 31.75 6.78 4.17
CA GLN A 171 32.40 8.07 4.04
C GLN A 171 31.80 9.18 4.90
N ASN A 172 30.81 8.89 5.75
CA ASN A 172 30.05 9.90 6.55
C ASN A 172 29.47 11.06 5.73
N LYS A 173 29.17 10.84 4.45
CA LYS A 173 28.55 11.84 3.59
C LYS A 173 27.03 11.85 3.78
N LYS A 174 26.46 13.04 4.01
CA LYS A 174 25.01 13.24 4.16
C LYS A 174 24.29 13.60 2.83
N THR A 175 25.02 13.67 1.74
CA THR A 175 24.49 14.06 0.42
C THR A 175 24.06 12.83 -0.36
N MET A 176 22.99 12.99 -1.17
CA MET A 176 22.58 11.95 -2.13
C MET A 176 23.73 11.65 -3.10
N PRO A 177 23.93 10.38 -3.48
CA PRO A 177 24.91 10.01 -4.48
C PRO A 177 24.61 10.73 -5.80
N ASN A 178 25.66 11.27 -6.45
CA ASN A 178 25.56 11.90 -7.79
C ASN A 178 24.99 10.94 -8.85
N GLU A 179 25.12 9.63 -8.62
CA GLU A 179 24.57 8.56 -9.46
C GLU A 179 23.06 8.58 -9.55
N MET A 180 22.36 9.22 -8.58
CA MET A 180 20.89 9.32 -8.61
C MET A 180 20.37 10.34 -9.63
N GLU A 181 21.18 11.28 -10.10
CA GLU A 181 20.79 12.16 -11.21
C GLU A 181 20.63 11.36 -12.51
N LYS A 182 21.37 10.26 -12.60
CA LYS A 182 21.33 9.34 -13.74
C LYS A 182 20.14 8.38 -13.57
N GLY A 183 19.31 8.26 -14.59
CA GLY A 183 18.12 7.39 -14.54
C GLY A 183 17.03 7.89 -13.60
N ILE A 184 16.92 9.21 -13.42
CA ILE A 184 15.98 9.85 -12.48
C ILE A 184 14.55 9.33 -12.57
N TYR A 185 14.03 9.03 -13.75
CA TYR A 185 12.67 8.53 -13.92
C TYR A 185 12.49 7.12 -13.33
N ILE A 186 13.55 6.27 -13.35
CA ILE A 186 13.53 4.95 -12.72
C ILE A 186 13.54 5.10 -11.19
N TRP A 187 14.29 6.09 -10.67
CA TRP A 187 14.26 6.45 -9.26
C TRP A 187 12.90 6.98 -8.82
N LEU A 188 12.27 7.83 -9.63
CA LEU A 188 10.91 8.30 -9.34
C LEU A 188 9.91 7.15 -9.27
N LEU A 189 10.07 6.12 -10.12
CA LEU A 189 9.26 4.92 -10.08
C LEU A 189 9.50 4.10 -8.80
N PHE A 190 10.78 3.93 -8.39
CA PHE A 190 11.13 3.26 -7.14
C PHE A 190 10.53 3.98 -5.93
N PHE A 191 10.65 5.31 -5.87
CA PHE A 191 10.08 6.11 -4.79
C PHE A 191 8.55 6.07 -4.79
N PHE A 192 7.93 6.10 -5.94
CA PHE A 192 6.48 5.88 -6.04
C PHE A 192 6.08 4.54 -5.40
N GLY A 193 6.76 3.45 -5.76
CA GLY A 193 6.54 2.15 -5.11
C GLY A 193 6.74 2.21 -3.58
N GLY A 194 7.77 2.93 -3.14
CA GLY A 194 8.06 3.14 -1.71
C GLY A 194 7.00 3.95 -0.96
N GLU A 195 6.32 4.90 -1.62
CA GLU A 195 5.25 5.71 -1.01
C GLU A 195 3.89 4.99 -0.96
N LEU A 196 3.76 3.83 -1.57
CA LEU A 196 2.55 3.01 -1.48
C LEU A 196 2.52 2.28 -0.14
N HIS A 197 1.56 2.61 0.72
CA HIS A 197 1.30 1.95 1.99
C HIS A 197 0.02 1.14 1.86
N VAL A 198 0.12 -0.18 2.01
CA VAL A 198 -1.01 -1.08 1.74
C VAL A 198 -1.31 -1.92 2.96
N PHE A 199 -2.53 -1.81 3.47
CA PHE A 199 -3.07 -2.63 4.54
C PHE A 199 -4.13 -3.58 3.97
N LEU A 200 -3.93 -4.89 4.18
CA LEU A 200 -4.91 -5.94 3.90
C LEU A 200 -5.40 -6.52 5.22
N ASP A 201 -6.70 -6.69 5.37
CA ASP A 201 -7.30 -7.16 6.63
C ASP A 201 -7.16 -8.68 6.84
N GLN A 202 -6.63 -9.41 5.89
CA GLN A 202 -6.37 -10.85 6.04
C GLN A 202 -5.19 -11.06 6.99
N SER A 203 -5.51 -11.50 8.19
CA SER A 203 -4.59 -11.63 9.32
C SER A 203 -3.43 -12.59 9.09
N ASP A 204 -3.56 -13.56 8.18
CA ASP A 204 -2.58 -14.61 7.99
C ASP A 204 -1.43 -14.22 7.05
N ASP A 205 -1.69 -13.39 6.04
CA ASP A 205 -0.67 -12.94 5.08
C ASP A 205 0.31 -11.89 5.65
N HIS A 206 -0.12 -11.10 6.63
CA HIS A 206 0.72 -10.04 7.19
C HIS A 206 1.84 -10.56 8.07
N ARG A 207 1.56 -11.57 8.89
CA ARG A 207 2.52 -12.11 9.86
C ARG A 207 3.71 -12.77 9.18
N GLU A 208 3.47 -13.56 8.15
CA GLU A 208 4.55 -14.25 7.42
C GLU A 208 5.42 -13.28 6.62
N TYR A 209 4.82 -12.27 5.99
CA TYR A 209 5.56 -11.36 5.13
C TYR A 209 6.43 -10.37 5.91
N VAL A 210 5.92 -9.78 6.99
CA VAL A 210 6.69 -8.89 7.88
C VAL A 210 7.78 -9.69 8.60
N ALA A 211 7.48 -10.89 9.09
CA ALA A 211 8.46 -11.76 9.72
C ALA A 211 9.55 -12.23 8.75
N ILE A 212 9.21 -12.58 7.51
CA ILE A 212 10.16 -13.02 6.49
C ILE A 212 11.07 -11.86 6.06
N ASN A 213 10.54 -10.66 5.86
CA ASN A 213 11.37 -9.51 5.53
C ASN A 213 12.31 -9.13 6.69
N SER A 214 11.82 -9.12 7.92
CA SER A 214 12.64 -8.86 9.10
C SER A 214 13.70 -9.95 9.31
N LEU A 215 13.34 -11.21 9.14
CA LEU A 215 14.25 -12.35 9.30
C LEU A 215 15.27 -12.45 8.16
N ASN A 216 14.88 -12.14 6.91
CA ASN A 216 15.82 -12.12 5.77
C ASN A 216 16.82 -10.97 5.87
N GLU A 217 16.48 -9.86 6.49
CA GLU A 217 17.44 -8.78 6.78
C GLU A 217 18.54 -9.24 7.73
N TYR A 218 18.26 -10.20 8.63
CA TYR A 218 19.19 -10.66 9.65
C TYR A 218 19.82 -12.04 9.37
N SER A 219 19.19 -12.89 8.54
CA SER A 219 19.62 -14.29 8.39
C SER A 219 20.89 -14.50 7.53
N ASN A 220 21.26 -13.53 6.69
CA ASN A 220 22.38 -13.68 5.75
C ASN A 220 23.63 -12.84 6.07
N GLY A 221 23.70 -12.19 7.26
CA GLY A 221 24.88 -11.40 7.66
C GLY A 221 25.18 -10.18 6.79
N GLU A 222 24.50 -10.01 5.67
CA GLU A 222 24.54 -8.82 4.83
C GLU A 222 23.37 -7.92 5.20
N LYS A 223 23.68 -6.75 5.78
CA LYS A 223 22.70 -5.68 5.99
C LYS A 223 22.12 -5.28 4.63
N LYS A 224 21.00 -5.87 4.23
CA LYS A 224 20.18 -5.29 3.16
C LYS A 224 19.68 -3.94 3.68
N LEU A 225 19.96 -2.87 2.97
CA LEU A 225 19.39 -1.56 3.28
C LEU A 225 17.90 -1.64 3.06
N ASN A 226 17.15 -1.52 4.16
CA ASN A 226 15.68 -1.46 4.09
C ASN A 226 15.26 -0.26 3.22
N PRO A 227 14.29 -0.41 2.30
CA PRO A 227 13.71 0.71 1.56
C PRO A 227 13.29 1.88 2.45
N SER A 228 12.87 1.62 3.68
CA SER A 228 12.57 2.63 4.69
C SER A 228 13.79 3.48 5.06
N ILE A 229 15.00 2.91 5.12
CA ILE A 229 16.22 3.68 5.41
C ILE A 229 16.53 4.64 4.26
N VAL A 230 16.33 4.20 3.02
CA VAL A 230 16.52 5.07 1.85
C VAL A 230 15.51 6.21 1.86
N ARG A 231 14.26 5.91 2.20
CA ARG A 231 13.20 6.89 2.39
C ARG A 231 13.56 7.90 3.48
N SER A 232 14.19 7.46 4.59
CA SER A 232 14.63 8.32 5.69
C SER A 232 15.75 9.26 5.32
N LEU A 233 16.64 8.85 4.44
CA LEU A 233 17.71 9.70 3.94
C LEU A 233 17.17 10.80 3.02
N MET A 234 16.03 10.59 2.38
CA MET A 234 15.41 11.53 1.46
C MET A 234 14.41 12.48 2.12
N ARG A 235 13.79 12.07 3.21
CA ARG A 235 12.93 12.91 4.04
C ARG A 235 13.76 13.39 5.23
N ASP A 236 13.88 14.69 5.43
CA ASP A 236 14.59 15.31 6.57
C ASP A 236 14.03 14.94 7.97
N LYS A 237 13.03 14.05 8.04
CA LYS A 237 12.34 13.65 9.26
C LYS A 237 12.52 12.14 9.51
N ARG A 238 13.37 11.82 10.45
CA ARG A 238 13.71 10.48 10.93
C ARG A 238 12.66 9.92 11.90
N GLU A 239 11.52 9.51 11.46
CA GLU A 239 10.57 8.73 12.27
C GLU A 239 10.14 7.51 11.46
N TYR A 240 10.77 6.34 11.76
CA TYR A 240 10.50 5.10 11.05
C TYR A 240 10.06 4.01 11.99
N VAL A 241 8.78 3.70 11.90
CA VAL A 241 8.23 2.40 12.23
C VAL A 241 7.26 2.09 11.10
N ASP A 242 7.61 1.13 10.26
CA ASP A 242 6.81 0.79 9.07
C ASP A 242 5.48 0.12 9.45
N VAL A 243 5.46 -0.64 10.53
CA VAL A 243 4.27 -1.34 11.04
C VAL A 243 4.39 -1.52 12.55
N VAL A 244 3.27 -1.46 13.26
CA VAL A 244 3.17 -1.90 14.66
C VAL A 244 2.33 -3.15 14.70
N SER A 245 2.90 -4.25 15.18
CA SER A 245 2.20 -5.52 15.37
C SER A 245 1.55 -5.58 16.74
N VAL A 246 0.43 -6.31 16.82
CA VAL A 246 -0.31 -6.56 18.07
C VAL A 246 0.43 -7.55 18.97
N ASP A 247 1.10 -8.52 18.36
CA ASP A 247 1.90 -9.53 19.04
C ASP A 247 3.39 -9.12 19.12
N GLN A 248 4.28 -9.75 18.40
CA GLN A 248 5.70 -9.47 18.48
C GLN A 248 6.14 -8.37 17.52
N ASN A 249 6.86 -7.36 18.03
CA ASN A 249 7.54 -6.37 17.24
C ASN A 249 9.05 -6.63 17.31
N ILE A 250 9.69 -6.87 16.16
CA ILE A 250 11.14 -7.03 16.07
C ILE A 250 11.75 -5.68 15.70
N VAL A 251 12.47 -5.09 16.64
CA VAL A 251 12.97 -3.72 16.52
C VAL A 251 14.49 -3.71 16.63
N SER A 252 15.17 -3.11 15.66
CA SER A 252 16.61 -2.91 15.70
C SER A 252 16.99 -2.04 16.91
N LYS A 253 18.11 -2.35 17.58
CA LYS A 253 18.56 -1.62 18.78
C LYS A 253 18.75 -0.11 18.53
N HIS A 254 19.16 0.27 17.34
CA HIS A 254 19.35 1.70 16.97
C HIS A 254 18.03 2.42 16.65
N GLU A 255 16.96 1.69 16.28
CA GLU A 255 15.63 2.24 15.98
C GLU A 255 14.69 2.21 17.20
N TYR A 256 15.12 1.59 18.32
CA TYR A 256 14.26 1.39 19.49
C TYR A 256 13.67 2.70 20.05
N LYS A 257 14.45 3.79 20.04
CA LYS A 257 13.95 5.10 20.51
C LYS A 257 12.81 5.65 19.66
N ASP A 258 12.85 5.40 18.35
CA ASP A 258 11.80 5.87 17.44
C ASP A 258 10.56 4.96 17.53
N PHE A 259 10.76 3.66 17.77
CA PHE A 259 9.69 2.75 18.14
C PHE A 259 8.98 3.18 19.42
N GLU A 260 9.73 3.46 20.51
CA GLU A 260 9.20 3.92 21.80
C GLU A 260 8.35 5.21 21.64
N LYS A 261 8.82 6.19 20.85
CA LYS A 261 8.05 7.39 20.52
C LYS A 261 6.76 7.06 19.74
N THR A 262 6.85 6.10 18.81
CA THR A 262 5.68 5.66 18.03
C THR A 262 4.65 5.01 18.93
N ILE A 263 5.05 4.17 19.88
CA ILE A 263 4.13 3.54 20.84
C ILE A 263 3.51 4.59 21.79
N SER A 264 4.27 5.60 22.20
CA SER A 264 3.70 6.72 22.98
C SER A 264 2.59 7.44 22.21
N LYS A 265 2.80 7.76 20.95
CA LYS A 265 1.77 8.39 20.08
C LYS A 265 0.59 7.45 19.81
N LEU A 266 0.85 6.15 19.67
CA LEU A 266 -0.19 5.14 19.57
C LEU A 266 -1.09 5.13 20.82
N ALA A 267 -0.49 5.22 22.01
CA ALA A 267 -1.26 5.30 23.24
C ALA A 267 -2.16 6.53 23.29
N GLU A 268 -1.67 7.70 22.85
CA GLU A 268 -2.48 8.93 22.72
C GLU A 268 -3.63 8.75 21.74
N PHE A 269 -3.36 8.15 20.59
CA PHE A 269 -4.38 7.86 19.58
C PHE A 269 -5.46 6.90 20.10
N LEU A 270 -5.08 5.81 20.75
CA LEU A 270 -6.03 4.83 21.28
C LEU A 270 -6.90 5.37 22.41
N ARG A 271 -6.42 6.35 23.21
CA ARG A 271 -7.23 7.03 24.24
C ARG A 271 -8.46 7.73 23.68
N ILE A 272 -8.44 8.13 22.41
CA ILE A 272 -9.62 8.71 21.74
C ILE A 272 -10.78 7.72 21.72
N PHE A 273 -10.46 6.42 21.63
CA PHE A 273 -11.43 5.33 21.52
C PHE A 273 -11.65 4.60 22.85
N LYS A 274 -10.69 4.68 23.75
CA LYS A 274 -10.63 3.98 25.03
C LYS A 274 -10.14 4.95 26.12
N ALA A 275 -11.08 5.69 26.71
CA ALA A 275 -10.77 6.75 27.69
C ALA A 275 -10.10 6.22 28.99
N ASP A 276 -10.33 4.95 29.34
CA ASP A 276 -9.74 4.27 30.51
C ASP A 276 -8.30 3.75 30.26
N LEU A 277 -7.77 3.88 29.05
CA LEU A 277 -6.39 3.51 28.73
C LEU A 277 -5.42 4.54 29.30
N LYS A 278 -4.54 4.14 30.20
CA LYS A 278 -3.49 4.99 30.80
C LYS A 278 -2.26 5.10 29.92
N GLY A 279 -1.87 3.99 29.27
CA GLY A 279 -0.69 3.94 28.41
C GLY A 279 -0.44 2.56 27.83
N ILE A 280 0.64 2.47 27.10
CA ILE A 280 1.15 1.19 26.57
C ILE A 280 2.58 1.03 27.07
N GLU A 281 2.85 -0.07 27.75
CA GLU A 281 4.17 -0.48 28.17
C GLU A 281 4.78 -1.42 27.11
N ILE A 282 6.10 -1.34 26.94
CA ILE A 282 6.84 -2.20 26.03
C ILE A 282 7.59 -3.23 26.86
N ASP A 283 7.13 -4.49 26.85
CA ASP A 283 7.89 -5.61 27.39
C ASP A 283 8.90 -6.07 26.32
N LYS A 284 10.19 -5.84 26.59
CA LYS A 284 11.25 -6.11 25.62
C LYS A 284 12.22 -7.16 26.08
N LYS A 285 12.59 -8.05 25.16
CA LYS A 285 13.62 -9.08 25.33
C LYS A 285 14.74 -8.85 24.32
N GLU A 286 15.97 -8.93 24.80
CA GLU A 286 17.16 -8.78 23.96
C GLU A 286 17.39 -10.05 23.14
N ASN A 287 17.63 -9.88 21.83
CA ASN A 287 18.01 -10.95 20.94
C ASN A 287 19.04 -10.42 19.91
N HIS A 288 20.33 -10.64 20.20
CA HIS A 288 21.46 -10.15 19.37
C HIS A 288 21.37 -8.64 19.11
N ASP A 289 21.18 -8.24 17.85
CA ASP A 289 21.13 -6.83 17.42
C ASP A 289 19.72 -6.22 17.43
N VAL A 290 18.72 -6.99 17.89
CA VAL A 290 17.31 -6.58 17.92
C VAL A 290 16.71 -6.69 19.32
N TRP A 291 15.62 -5.94 19.52
CA TRP A 291 14.67 -6.13 20.61
C TRP A 291 13.44 -6.86 20.08
N ILE A 292 13.00 -7.87 20.82
CA ILE A 292 11.67 -8.46 20.64
C ILE A 292 10.77 -7.74 21.64
N CYS A 293 9.79 -7.00 21.13
CA CYS A 293 8.95 -6.11 21.92
C CYS A 293 7.49 -6.56 21.87
N ASP A 294 6.91 -6.83 23.02
CA ASP A 294 5.50 -7.09 23.22
C ASP A 294 4.82 -5.84 23.78
N LEU A 295 3.57 -5.57 23.42
CA LEU A 295 2.82 -4.42 23.89
C LEU A 295 1.88 -4.82 25.02
N VAL A 296 1.95 -4.13 26.15
CA VAL A 296 1.07 -4.31 27.31
C VAL A 296 0.22 -3.06 27.47
N MET A 297 -1.08 -3.22 27.35
CA MET A 297 -2.07 -2.16 27.51
C MET A 297 -2.36 -1.94 28.97
N ASN A 298 -2.09 -0.75 29.50
CA ASN A 298 -2.28 -0.41 30.91
C ASN A 298 -3.58 0.39 31.06
N TYR A 299 -4.58 -0.23 31.69
CA TYR A 299 -5.85 0.37 32.04
C TYR A 299 -5.88 0.84 33.51
N GLU A 300 -6.96 1.50 33.92
CA GLU A 300 -7.06 1.99 35.30
C GLU A 300 -7.00 0.88 36.35
N THR A 301 -7.56 -0.29 36.04
CA THR A 301 -7.77 -1.39 36.98
C THR A 301 -7.02 -2.67 36.64
N TYR A 302 -6.47 -2.79 35.46
CA TYR A 302 -5.78 -4.00 34.98
C TYR A 302 -4.81 -3.69 33.85
N ASN A 303 -3.88 -4.63 33.61
CA ASN A 303 -3.02 -4.62 32.44
C ASN A 303 -3.33 -5.86 31.60
N ILE A 304 -3.25 -5.72 30.28
CA ILE A 304 -3.51 -6.83 29.35
C ILE A 304 -2.53 -6.75 28.17
N HIS A 305 -2.02 -7.90 27.75
CA HIS A 305 -1.23 -7.97 26.53
C HIS A 305 -2.09 -7.61 25.31
N ALA A 306 -1.55 -6.82 24.38
CA ALA A 306 -2.29 -6.31 23.22
C ALA A 306 -2.92 -7.42 22.36
N GLU A 307 -2.34 -8.63 22.37
CA GLU A 307 -2.89 -9.81 21.69
C GLU A 307 -4.28 -10.21 22.20
N TYR A 308 -4.58 -9.93 23.48
CA TYR A 308 -5.88 -10.26 24.09
C TYR A 308 -6.88 -9.10 24.06
N GLU A 309 -6.53 -8.00 23.42
CA GLU A 309 -7.44 -6.87 23.20
C GLU A 309 -8.60 -7.20 22.27
N SER A 310 -9.63 -6.36 22.32
CA SER A 310 -10.75 -6.44 21.38
C SER A 310 -10.28 -6.31 19.93
N THR A 311 -10.99 -6.93 19.00
CA THR A 311 -10.66 -6.88 17.56
C THR A 311 -10.58 -5.45 17.03
N GLY A 312 -11.44 -4.54 17.52
CA GLY A 312 -11.42 -3.12 17.14
C GLY A 312 -10.14 -2.41 17.60
N ILE A 313 -9.70 -2.63 18.84
CA ILE A 313 -8.45 -2.05 19.33
C ILE A 313 -7.24 -2.62 18.58
N LYS A 314 -7.22 -3.92 18.33
CA LYS A 314 -6.16 -4.56 17.52
C LYS A 314 -6.10 -3.96 16.11
N LYS A 315 -7.25 -3.74 15.48
CA LYS A 315 -7.34 -3.08 14.18
C LYS A 315 -6.78 -1.65 14.22
N LEU A 316 -7.12 -0.86 15.24
CA LEU A 316 -6.62 0.50 15.40
C LEU A 316 -5.10 0.54 15.63
N ILE A 317 -4.54 -0.41 16.40
CA ILE A 317 -3.08 -0.55 16.58
C ILE A 317 -2.40 -0.75 15.21
N GLN A 318 -2.91 -1.67 14.40
CA GLN A 318 -2.35 -1.99 13.09
C GLN A 318 -2.50 -0.83 12.09
N LEU A 319 -3.64 -0.13 12.11
CA LEU A 319 -3.91 0.98 11.20
C LEU A 319 -3.13 2.26 11.54
N PHE A 320 -2.71 2.43 12.79
CA PHE A 320 -2.13 3.69 13.27
C PHE A 320 -1.02 4.23 12.36
N VAL A 321 -0.07 3.39 11.97
CA VAL A 321 1.06 3.82 11.14
C VAL A 321 0.58 4.23 9.73
N TYR A 322 -0.36 3.51 9.15
CA TYR A 322 -0.93 3.83 7.84
C TYR A 322 -1.67 5.16 7.84
N LEU A 323 -2.49 5.40 8.88
CA LEU A 323 -3.20 6.68 9.04
C LEU A 323 -2.21 7.84 9.23
N ARG A 324 -1.14 7.63 10.00
CA ARG A 324 -0.07 8.60 10.17
C ARG A 324 0.66 8.91 8.87
N GLU A 325 0.93 7.90 8.04
CA GLU A 325 1.57 8.11 6.73
C GLU A 325 0.65 8.89 5.77
N MET A 326 -0.67 8.65 5.79
CA MET A 326 -1.63 9.47 5.04
C MET A 326 -1.59 10.94 5.47
N VAL A 327 -1.55 11.22 6.78
CA VAL A 327 -1.43 12.59 7.29
C VAL A 327 -0.13 13.25 6.84
N LYS A 328 0.97 12.48 6.69
CA LYS A 328 2.29 12.99 6.28
C LYS A 328 2.50 13.10 4.77
N GLY A 329 1.52 12.78 3.95
CA GLY A 329 1.62 12.88 2.49
C GLY A 329 1.85 11.56 1.76
N GLY A 330 1.77 10.40 2.44
CA GLY A 330 1.88 9.07 1.84
C GLY A 330 0.62 8.67 1.05
N ILE A 331 0.74 7.67 0.22
CA ILE A 331 -0.35 7.08 -0.56
C ILE A 331 -0.78 5.78 0.13
N VAL A 332 -1.96 5.77 0.71
CA VAL A 332 -2.42 4.67 1.58
C VAL A 332 -3.60 3.94 0.95
N PHE A 333 -3.52 2.61 0.94
CA PHE A 333 -4.61 1.73 0.54
C PHE A 333 -4.98 0.83 1.72
N ILE A 334 -6.27 0.80 2.09
CA ILE A 334 -6.78 0.00 3.20
C ILE A 334 -7.92 -0.88 2.69
N ASP A 335 -7.77 -2.20 2.84
CA ASP A 335 -8.86 -3.13 2.59
C ASP A 335 -9.75 -3.25 3.83
N GLU A 336 -11.06 -3.29 3.62
CA GLU A 336 -12.07 -3.42 4.68
C GLU A 336 -11.82 -2.45 5.85
N PHE A 337 -11.75 -1.14 5.54
CA PHE A 337 -11.42 -0.12 6.56
C PHE A 337 -12.42 -0.11 7.72
N ASP A 338 -13.66 -0.45 7.46
CA ASP A 338 -14.76 -0.52 8.44
C ASP A 338 -14.75 -1.77 9.30
N SER A 339 -14.00 -2.82 8.95
CA SER A 339 -14.02 -4.07 9.71
C SER A 339 -13.62 -3.85 11.16
N ASN A 340 -14.46 -4.35 12.08
CA ASN A 340 -14.27 -4.23 13.52
C ASN A 340 -14.20 -2.79 14.09
N LEU A 341 -14.51 -1.75 13.30
CA LEU A 341 -14.59 -0.37 13.77
C LEU A 341 -16.04 0.09 13.88
N HIS A 342 -16.36 0.79 14.97
CA HIS A 342 -17.66 1.40 15.10
C HIS A 342 -17.83 2.56 14.09
N ASP A 343 -18.99 2.63 13.46
CA ASP A 343 -19.30 3.60 12.39
C ASP A 343 -18.96 5.06 12.76
N VAL A 344 -19.30 5.46 13.99
CA VAL A 344 -19.01 6.83 14.48
C VAL A 344 -17.52 7.14 14.47
N TYR A 345 -16.68 6.19 14.88
CA TYR A 345 -15.23 6.38 14.89
C TYR A 345 -14.65 6.39 13.49
N LEU A 346 -15.14 5.51 12.62
CA LEU A 346 -14.72 5.47 11.21
C LEU A 346 -15.05 6.79 10.51
N CYS A 347 -16.27 7.31 10.72
CA CYS A 347 -16.72 8.57 10.16
C CYS A 347 -15.86 9.75 10.66
N ALA A 348 -15.60 9.84 11.95
CA ALA A 348 -14.75 10.89 12.53
C ALA A 348 -13.30 10.84 12.02
N LEU A 349 -12.75 9.62 11.87
CA LEU A 349 -11.42 9.45 11.25
C LEU A 349 -11.39 9.93 9.81
N LEU A 350 -12.40 9.59 9.02
CA LEU A 350 -12.47 10.01 7.61
C LEU A 350 -12.63 11.53 7.46
N GLU A 351 -13.45 12.17 8.30
CA GLU A 351 -13.56 13.63 8.32
C GLU A 351 -12.21 14.28 8.63
N TYR A 352 -11.53 13.80 9.67
CA TYR A 352 -10.19 14.30 10.03
C TYR A 352 -9.17 14.13 8.90
N LEU A 353 -9.12 12.93 8.30
CA LEU A 353 -8.18 12.64 7.22
C LEU A 353 -8.48 13.45 5.94
N ALA A 354 -9.76 13.70 5.65
CA ALA A 354 -10.15 14.53 4.52
C ALA A 354 -9.75 16.00 4.68
N GLU A 355 -9.82 16.52 5.91
CA GLU A 355 -9.52 17.90 6.20
C GLU A 355 -8.02 18.18 6.41
N TYR A 356 -7.34 17.28 7.12
CA TYR A 356 -5.95 17.49 7.56
C TYR A 356 -4.92 16.57 6.90
N GLY A 357 -5.34 15.56 6.15
CA GLY A 357 -4.42 14.67 5.45
C GLY A 357 -3.74 15.32 4.26
N GLU A 358 -2.41 15.28 4.22
CA GLU A 358 -1.61 15.79 3.09
C GLU A 358 -1.40 14.74 1.99
N GLY A 359 -1.72 13.46 2.28
CA GLY A 359 -1.56 12.31 1.41
C GLY A 359 -2.83 11.92 0.66
N GLN A 360 -2.86 10.67 0.25
CA GLN A 360 -4.00 10.06 -0.42
C GLN A 360 -4.41 8.78 0.31
N LEU A 361 -5.72 8.61 0.54
CA LEU A 361 -6.31 7.40 1.09
C LEU A 361 -7.30 6.81 0.09
N CYS A 362 -7.08 5.56 -0.29
CA CYS A 362 -8.05 4.74 -1.00
C CYS A 362 -8.41 3.54 -0.12
N PHE A 363 -9.69 3.31 0.13
CA PHE A 363 -10.10 2.21 0.97
C PHE A 363 -11.31 1.48 0.40
N THR A 364 -11.42 0.20 0.73
CA THR A 364 -12.63 -0.58 0.49
C THR A 364 -13.46 -0.65 1.76
N THR A 365 -14.76 -0.72 1.62
CA THR A 365 -15.69 -0.81 2.74
C THR A 365 -17.04 -1.39 2.32
N HIS A 366 -17.73 -2.01 3.26
CA HIS A 366 -19.15 -2.39 3.16
C HIS A 366 -20.06 -1.40 3.91
N ASN A 367 -19.50 -0.55 4.73
CA ASN A 367 -20.22 0.42 5.52
C ASN A 367 -20.65 1.62 4.66
N VAL A 368 -21.93 1.88 4.62
CA VAL A 368 -22.53 2.99 3.84
C VAL A 368 -22.49 4.33 4.59
N GLY A 369 -22.22 4.34 5.91
CA GLY A 369 -22.13 5.54 6.72
C GLY A 369 -21.14 6.57 6.15
N PRO A 370 -19.92 6.18 5.81
CA PRO A 370 -18.92 7.07 5.20
C PRO A 370 -19.36 7.75 3.90
N MET A 371 -20.32 7.17 3.14
CA MET A 371 -20.80 7.80 1.90
C MET A 371 -21.40 9.17 2.13
N ASP A 372 -22.07 9.36 3.27
CA ASP A 372 -22.74 10.64 3.57
C ASP A 372 -21.75 11.75 3.94
N ILE A 373 -20.55 11.39 4.38
CA ILE A 373 -19.43 12.30 4.59
C ILE A 373 -18.72 12.55 3.27
N LEU A 374 -18.35 11.48 2.57
CA LEU A 374 -17.55 11.53 1.36
C LEU A 374 -18.25 12.25 0.20
N LYS A 375 -19.60 12.28 0.16
CA LYS A 375 -20.37 12.94 -0.92
C LYS A 375 -20.06 14.42 -1.14
N GLN A 376 -19.46 15.09 -0.14
CA GLN A 376 -19.07 16.49 -0.25
C GLN A 376 -17.71 16.67 -0.98
N TYR A 377 -16.91 15.61 -1.07
CA TYR A 377 -15.61 15.62 -1.75
C TYR A 377 -15.75 15.07 -3.17
N ASN A 378 -15.04 15.69 -4.11
CA ASN A 378 -15.13 15.29 -5.52
C ASN A 378 -14.53 13.91 -5.75
N LYS A 379 -15.26 13.06 -6.51
CA LYS A 379 -14.79 11.72 -6.95
C LYS A 379 -14.30 10.83 -5.81
N SER A 380 -14.82 11.04 -4.60
CA SER A 380 -14.41 10.28 -3.39
C SER A 380 -15.15 8.96 -3.22
N ILE A 381 -16.18 8.71 -4.02
CA ILE A 381 -16.99 7.48 -3.96
C ILE A 381 -16.98 6.81 -5.33
N ASP A 382 -16.53 5.57 -5.36
CA ASP A 382 -16.60 4.69 -6.53
C ASP A 382 -17.39 3.42 -6.17
N PHE A 383 -18.19 2.93 -7.13
CA PHE A 383 -18.91 1.67 -7.03
C PHE A 383 -18.29 0.64 -7.96
N LEU A 384 -17.90 -0.49 -7.41
CA LEU A 384 -17.39 -1.63 -8.17
C LEU A 384 -18.54 -2.62 -8.39
N SER A 385 -18.90 -2.82 -9.64
CA SER A 385 -19.97 -3.71 -10.04
C SER A 385 -19.54 -5.18 -10.16
N GLU A 386 -20.49 -6.07 -10.30
CA GLU A 386 -20.24 -7.51 -10.50
C GLU A 386 -19.53 -7.81 -11.83
N ASP A 387 -19.71 -6.96 -12.84
CA ASP A 387 -18.99 -7.04 -14.11
C ASP A 387 -17.58 -6.41 -14.06
N HIS A 388 -17.09 -6.15 -12.83
CA HIS A 388 -15.77 -5.59 -12.53
C HIS A 388 -15.50 -4.21 -13.14
N LYS A 389 -16.55 -3.40 -13.34
CA LYS A 389 -16.42 -2.01 -13.76
C LYS A 389 -16.56 -1.05 -12.59
N ILE A 390 -15.85 0.06 -12.68
CA ILE A 390 -15.91 1.13 -11.69
C ILE A 390 -16.85 2.23 -12.20
N TYR A 391 -17.86 2.54 -11.38
CA TYR A 391 -18.81 3.63 -11.61
C TYR A 391 -18.56 4.72 -10.57
N PRO A 392 -18.01 5.88 -10.96
CA PRO A 392 -17.82 6.97 -10.02
C PRO A 392 -19.17 7.57 -9.63
N TRP A 393 -19.30 7.94 -8.36
CA TRP A 393 -20.47 8.68 -7.89
C TRP A 393 -20.59 10.01 -8.63
N THR A 394 -21.74 10.24 -9.23
CA THR A 394 -22.13 11.52 -9.82
C THR A 394 -23.33 12.05 -9.07
N LYS A 395 -23.24 13.30 -8.60
CA LYS A 395 -24.32 13.93 -7.82
C LYS A 395 -25.64 13.90 -8.61
N ARG A 396 -26.63 13.18 -8.10
CA ARG A 396 -27.96 13.05 -8.71
C ARG A 396 -29.03 13.65 -7.78
N GLY A 397 -29.40 14.90 -8.00
CA GLY A 397 -30.46 15.55 -7.23
C GLY A 397 -30.19 15.62 -5.71
N ASN A 398 -31.24 15.47 -4.90
CA ASN A 398 -31.18 15.56 -3.43
C ASN A 398 -31.00 14.20 -2.73
N TYR A 399 -30.80 13.12 -3.47
CA TYR A 399 -30.65 11.79 -2.86
C TYR A 399 -29.22 11.59 -2.34
N SER A 400 -29.11 11.00 -1.13
CA SER A 400 -27.82 10.59 -0.60
C SER A 400 -27.30 9.35 -1.34
N PRO A 401 -25.97 9.20 -1.55
CA PRO A 401 -25.41 8.01 -2.18
C PRO A 401 -25.73 6.75 -1.39
N SER A 402 -25.71 6.80 -0.05
CA SER A 402 -26.06 5.70 0.85
C SER A 402 -27.49 5.19 0.64
N LYS A 403 -28.45 6.11 0.46
CA LYS A 403 -29.84 5.75 0.20
C LYS A 403 -30.04 5.10 -1.17
N LEU A 404 -29.41 5.65 -2.22
CA LEU A 404 -29.50 5.08 -3.55
C LEU A 404 -28.83 3.70 -3.62
N TYR A 405 -27.71 3.53 -2.93
CA TYR A 405 -27.01 2.26 -2.85
C TYR A 405 -27.86 1.19 -2.17
N ARG A 406 -28.44 1.47 -0.99
CA ARG A 406 -29.34 0.54 -0.27
C ARG A 406 -30.58 0.14 -1.06
N ASN A 407 -31.08 1.03 -1.91
CA ASN A 407 -32.25 0.78 -2.74
C ASN A 407 -31.91 0.12 -4.09
N GLY A 408 -30.66 -0.32 -4.32
CA GLY A 408 -30.25 -0.91 -5.60
C GLY A 408 -30.31 0.03 -6.80
N MET A 409 -30.30 1.35 -6.58
CA MET A 409 -30.44 2.37 -7.62
C MET A 409 -29.09 2.85 -8.18
N ILE A 410 -28.00 2.22 -7.79
CA ILE A 410 -26.67 2.49 -8.32
C ILE A 410 -26.40 1.55 -9.50
N GLU A 411 -26.01 2.11 -10.62
CA GLU A 411 -25.67 1.36 -11.82
C GLU A 411 -24.60 0.30 -11.53
N GLY A 412 -24.86 -0.95 -11.96
CA GLY A 412 -23.97 -2.07 -11.74
C GLY A 412 -23.97 -2.68 -10.33
N ASN A 413 -24.80 -2.18 -9.41
CA ASN A 413 -24.95 -2.69 -8.04
C ASN A 413 -26.44 -2.85 -7.65
N PRO A 414 -27.18 -3.74 -8.31
CA PRO A 414 -28.56 -4.01 -7.92
C PRO A 414 -28.57 -4.85 -6.65
N PHE A 415 -28.92 -4.25 -5.51
CA PHE A 415 -29.29 -5.01 -4.32
C PHE A 415 -30.76 -5.44 -4.46
N ASN A 416 -30.96 -6.66 -4.87
CA ASN A 416 -32.29 -7.25 -4.96
C ASN A 416 -32.33 -8.50 -4.08
N ILE A 417 -32.31 -8.29 -2.76
CA ILE A 417 -32.50 -9.36 -1.78
C ILE A 417 -33.97 -9.33 -1.40
N ASP A 418 -34.76 -10.31 -1.86
CA ASP A 418 -36.09 -10.53 -1.40
C ASP A 418 -36.04 -11.39 -0.13
N SER A 419 -36.67 -10.91 0.96
CA SER A 419 -36.76 -11.67 2.20
C SER A 419 -37.57 -12.98 2.05
N ILE A 420 -38.38 -13.11 1.01
CA ILE A 420 -39.10 -14.33 0.66
C ILE A 420 -38.15 -15.46 0.29
N ASP A 421 -37.00 -15.17 -0.32
CA ASP A 421 -35.99 -16.18 -0.69
C ASP A 421 -35.42 -16.90 0.54
N PHE A 422 -35.39 -16.24 1.71
CA PHE A 422 -34.94 -16.87 2.96
C PHE A 422 -35.96 -17.87 3.50
N ILE A 423 -37.25 -17.65 3.26
CA ILE A 423 -38.28 -18.56 3.69
C ILE A 423 -38.17 -19.91 2.98
N GLY A 424 -37.82 -19.89 1.69
CA GLY A 424 -37.59 -21.12 0.92
C GLY A 424 -36.36 -21.90 1.33
N VAL A 425 -35.34 -21.20 1.93
CA VAL A 425 -34.09 -21.85 2.38
C VAL A 425 -34.16 -22.31 3.84
N PHE A 426 -34.82 -21.54 4.70
CA PHE A 426 -34.87 -21.81 6.15
C PHE A 426 -36.26 -22.26 6.64
N GLY A 427 -37.24 -22.32 5.73
CA GLY A 427 -38.58 -22.86 6.04
C GLY A 427 -38.50 -24.36 6.30
N PHE A 428 -39.42 -24.86 7.15
CA PHE A 428 -39.57 -26.31 7.34
C PHE A 428 -40.19 -26.90 6.07
N ASP A 429 -39.58 -27.97 5.56
CA ASP A 429 -40.24 -28.81 4.55
C ASP A 429 -41.50 -29.40 5.19
N GLU A 430 -42.67 -29.09 4.63
CA GLU A 430 -43.99 -29.61 5.12
C GLU A 430 -44.13 -31.14 4.93
N GLU A 431 -43.08 -31.89 4.65
CA GLU A 431 -43.13 -33.33 4.38
C GLU A 431 -42.83 -34.22 5.62
N ASP A 432 -42.75 -33.68 6.83
CA ASP A 432 -42.54 -34.46 8.06
C ASP A 432 -43.84 -34.50 8.95
N GLU A 433 -45.05 -34.63 8.37
CA GLU A 433 -46.26 -35.06 9.05
C GLU A 433 -46.76 -36.42 8.58
#